data_cb52ae02e7e8e73063e8feb63dac7094
#
_entry.id   cb52ae02e7e8e73063e8feb63dac7094
#
_cell.length_a   1.000
_cell.length_b   1.000
_cell.length_c   1.000
_cell.angle_alpha   90.00
_cell.angle_beta   90.00
_cell.angle_gamma   90.00
#
_symmetry.space_group_name_H-M   'P 1'
#
loop_
_entity.id
_entity.type
_entity.pdbx_description
1 polymer ?
#
loop_
_entity_poly.entity_id
_entity_poly.type
_entity_poly.pdbx_seq_one_letter_code
_entity_poly.pdbx_strand_id
1 'polypeptide(L)'
;MGLFSNNKKLCPICGSPTPRLLPTKIEDMPICKECDRKIDLPDGVTDRMTLDDFRQYMAFYEENQALRDAFTETARYDFRFMRDDILVDAEHGLFHLNKKAEGLVFEAACLTGFRIWEDRDLLFQGDRQALQCFESDVPDRVGAMQTDIDRFTRDRQE
;
A
#
# COMPACT_ATOMS: atom_id res chain seq x y z
N MET A 1 3.05 -47.14 -1.96
CA MET A 1 3.77 -46.09 -1.20
C MET A 1 3.30 -44.76 -1.73
N GLY A 2 2.50 -44.02 -0.93
CA GLY A 2 1.85 -42.81 -1.36
C GLY A 2 2.84 -41.65 -1.50
N LEU A 3 3.03 -41.19 -2.72
CA LEU A 3 3.88 -40.06 -3.12
C LEU A 3 3.31 -38.67 -2.70
N PHE A 4 2.26 -38.64 -1.92
CA PHE A 4 1.67 -37.41 -1.41
C PHE A 4 1.69 -37.41 0.12
N SER A 5 2.89 -37.17 0.67
CA SER A 5 2.98 -36.77 2.07
C SER A 5 2.18 -35.47 2.26
N ASN A 6 1.12 -35.59 3.06
CA ASN A 6 0.13 -34.53 3.28
C ASN A 6 0.62 -33.52 4.35
N ASN A 7 1.92 -33.16 4.31
CA ASN A 7 2.49 -32.14 5.19
C ASN A 7 1.96 -30.75 4.79
N LYS A 8 0.76 -30.45 5.22
CA LYS A 8 0.25 -29.09 5.19
C LYS A 8 1.16 -28.25 6.11
N LYS A 9 1.89 -27.33 5.52
CA LYS A 9 2.60 -26.33 6.34
C LYS A 9 1.56 -25.50 7.08
N LEU A 10 1.80 -25.26 8.34
CA LEU A 10 0.92 -24.44 9.17
C LEU A 10 1.46 -23.01 9.26
N CYS A 11 0.56 -22.06 9.32
CA CYS A 11 0.89 -20.66 9.51
C CYS A 11 1.56 -20.44 10.86
N PRO A 12 2.75 -19.82 10.92
CA PRO A 12 3.47 -19.61 12.18
C PRO A 12 2.80 -18.59 13.09
N ILE A 13 1.78 -17.88 12.59
CA ILE A 13 1.04 -16.87 13.33
C ILE A 13 -0.19 -17.48 14.01
N CYS A 14 -1.06 -18.14 13.23
CA CYS A 14 -2.36 -18.60 13.73
C CYS A 14 -2.55 -20.13 13.70
N GLY A 15 -1.57 -20.89 13.22
CA GLY A 15 -1.65 -22.36 13.12
C GLY A 15 -2.56 -22.89 12.00
N SER A 16 -3.19 -22.01 11.19
CA SER A 16 -4.06 -22.44 10.09
C SER A 16 -3.26 -23.01 8.91
N PRO A 17 -3.85 -23.90 8.10
CA PRO A 17 -3.20 -24.43 6.91
C PRO A 17 -2.83 -23.33 5.91
N THR A 18 -1.62 -23.40 5.36
CA THR A 18 -1.13 -22.44 4.36
C THR A 18 -1.45 -22.89 2.94
N PRO A 19 -1.57 -21.94 1.96
CA PRO A 19 -1.72 -22.26 0.55
C PRO A 19 -0.55 -23.11 0.03
N ARG A 20 -0.84 -24.02 -0.92
CA ARG A 20 0.20 -24.84 -1.57
C ARG A 20 0.93 -24.12 -2.69
N LEU A 21 0.26 -23.16 -3.34
CA LEU A 21 0.79 -22.41 -4.48
C LEU A 21 0.98 -20.96 -4.08
N LEU A 22 2.19 -20.46 -4.29
CA LEU A 22 2.59 -19.05 -4.14
C LEU A 22 2.09 -18.39 -2.83
N PRO A 23 2.29 -19.02 -1.65
CA PRO A 23 1.96 -18.34 -0.40
C PRO A 23 2.87 -17.15 -0.19
N THR A 24 2.34 -16.08 0.39
CA THR A 24 3.17 -15.04 0.99
C THR A 24 4.03 -15.64 2.09
N LYS A 25 5.28 -15.22 2.17
CA LYS A 25 6.23 -15.72 3.15
C LYS A 25 6.75 -14.59 4.00
N ILE A 26 6.94 -14.87 5.26
CA ILE A 26 7.65 -14.03 6.21
C ILE A 26 8.81 -14.85 6.73
N GLU A 27 10.03 -14.37 6.58
CA GLU A 27 11.25 -15.10 7.00
C GLU A 27 11.26 -16.55 6.47
N ASP A 28 10.95 -16.74 5.16
CA ASP A 28 10.80 -18.02 4.46
C ASP A 28 9.66 -18.93 4.96
N MET A 29 8.91 -18.54 5.97
CA MET A 29 7.77 -19.27 6.48
C MET A 29 6.47 -18.85 5.78
N PRO A 30 5.71 -19.80 5.18
CA PRO A 30 4.46 -19.46 4.52
C PRO A 30 3.39 -19.08 5.53
N ILE A 31 2.62 -18.05 5.22
CA ILE A 31 1.45 -17.64 6.01
C ILE A 31 0.14 -18.06 5.35
N CYS A 32 -0.93 -18.14 6.11
CA CYS A 32 -2.26 -18.51 5.61
C CYS A 32 -2.95 -17.32 4.95
N LYS A 33 -4.01 -17.58 4.17
CA LYS A 33 -4.77 -16.54 3.48
C LYS A 33 -5.40 -15.51 4.42
N GLU A 34 -5.79 -15.90 5.61
CA GLU A 34 -6.40 -15.00 6.59
C GLU A 34 -5.39 -13.99 7.14
N CYS A 35 -4.18 -14.44 7.46
CA CYS A 35 -3.10 -13.54 7.86
C CYS A 35 -2.62 -12.67 6.69
N ASP A 36 -2.58 -13.24 5.47
CA ASP A 36 -2.18 -12.51 4.25
C ASP A 36 -3.16 -11.37 3.91
N ARG A 37 -4.46 -11.58 4.08
CA ARG A 37 -5.47 -10.53 3.84
C ARG A 37 -5.32 -9.31 4.73
N LYS A 38 -4.78 -9.49 5.92
CA LYS A 38 -4.56 -8.42 6.91
C LYS A 38 -3.30 -7.60 6.63
N ILE A 39 -2.46 -8.00 5.66
CA ILE A 39 -1.27 -7.24 5.29
C ILE A 39 -1.69 -5.98 4.54
N ASP A 40 -1.47 -4.84 5.16
CA ASP A 40 -1.64 -3.50 4.60
C ASP A 40 -0.34 -2.71 4.80
N LEU A 41 0.67 -3.14 4.09
CA LEU A 41 2.03 -2.62 4.15
C LEU A 41 2.51 -2.28 2.73
N PRO A 42 3.42 -1.32 2.57
CA PRO A 42 4.05 -1.04 1.28
C PRO A 42 4.74 -2.28 0.70
N ASP A 43 4.83 -2.34 -0.63
CA ASP A 43 5.46 -3.44 -1.35
C ASP A 43 6.91 -3.65 -0.87
N GLY A 44 7.29 -4.91 -0.68
CA GLY A 44 8.62 -5.32 -0.25
C GLY A 44 8.93 -5.13 1.24
N VAL A 45 8.01 -4.60 2.03
CA VAL A 45 8.20 -4.53 3.50
C VAL A 45 8.17 -5.92 4.11
N THR A 46 7.22 -6.75 3.68
CA THR A 46 7.10 -8.15 4.16
C THR A 46 8.34 -9.00 3.88
N ASP A 47 9.08 -8.71 2.81
CA ASP A 47 10.30 -9.44 2.44
C ASP A 47 11.45 -9.22 3.43
N ARG A 48 11.36 -8.17 4.25
CA ARG A 48 12.39 -7.77 5.23
C ARG A 48 11.97 -8.00 6.67
N MET A 49 10.71 -8.39 6.89
CA MET A 49 10.18 -8.62 8.23
C MET A 49 10.62 -9.98 8.77
N THR A 50 10.94 -10.00 10.06
CA THR A 50 11.03 -11.23 10.84
C THR A 50 9.62 -11.71 11.24
N LEU A 51 9.51 -12.96 11.68
CA LEU A 51 8.26 -13.47 12.23
C LEU A 51 7.80 -12.70 13.47
N ASP A 52 8.74 -12.15 14.23
CA ASP A 52 8.43 -11.36 15.41
C ASP A 52 7.88 -9.99 15.04
N ASP A 53 8.48 -9.30 14.06
CA ASP A 53 7.94 -8.07 13.50
C ASP A 53 6.52 -8.29 12.96
N PHE A 54 6.30 -9.41 12.28
CA PHE A 54 4.98 -9.72 11.72
C PHE A 54 3.95 -10.02 12.82
N ARG A 55 4.34 -10.65 13.94
CA ARG A 55 3.44 -10.81 15.10
C ARG A 55 3.06 -9.48 15.71
N GLN A 56 4.02 -8.56 15.84
CA GLN A 56 3.76 -7.20 16.34
C GLN A 56 2.83 -6.44 15.40
N TYR A 57 3.05 -6.54 14.09
CA TYR A 57 2.16 -5.98 13.09
C TYR A 57 0.73 -6.56 13.22
N MET A 58 0.59 -7.87 13.37
CA MET A 58 -0.72 -8.51 13.53
C MET A 58 -1.45 -8.05 14.81
N ALA A 59 -0.71 -7.87 15.91
CA ALA A 59 -1.28 -7.32 17.14
C ALA A 59 -1.78 -5.88 16.92
N PHE A 60 -0.96 -5.04 16.26
CA PHE A 60 -1.36 -3.68 15.88
C PHE A 60 -2.59 -3.68 14.95
N TYR A 61 -2.64 -4.61 13.98
CA TYR A 61 -3.80 -4.75 13.10
C TYR A 61 -5.09 -5.09 13.89
N GLU A 62 -5.02 -5.97 14.88
CA GLU A 62 -6.18 -6.29 15.74
C GLU A 62 -6.57 -5.09 16.62
N GLU A 63 -5.62 -4.37 17.20
CA GLU A 63 -5.89 -3.13 17.97
C GLU A 63 -6.56 -2.05 17.13
N ASN A 64 -6.27 -2.01 15.84
CA ASN A 64 -6.84 -1.08 14.88
C ASN A 64 -8.32 -1.39 14.54
N GLN A 65 -8.88 -2.51 15.00
CA GLN A 65 -10.25 -2.92 14.68
C GLN A 65 -11.29 -1.85 15.04
N ALA A 66 -11.13 -1.20 16.19
CA ALA A 66 -12.06 -0.16 16.66
C ALA A 66 -12.12 1.04 15.68
N LEU A 67 -10.97 1.44 15.11
CA LEU A 67 -10.92 2.51 14.12
C LEU A 67 -11.56 2.06 12.79
N ARG A 68 -11.31 0.82 12.36
CA ARG A 68 -11.94 0.26 11.16
C ARG A 68 -13.45 0.19 11.29
N ASP A 69 -13.97 -0.22 12.45
CA ASP A 69 -15.40 -0.32 12.72
C ASP A 69 -16.09 1.05 12.78
N ALA A 70 -15.36 2.07 13.22
CA ALA A 70 -15.84 3.45 13.29
C ALA A 70 -15.76 4.21 11.95
N PHE A 71 -14.92 3.76 11.03
CA PHE A 71 -14.65 4.46 9.77
C PHE A 71 -15.87 4.51 8.86
N THR A 72 -16.24 5.70 8.44
CA THR A 72 -17.29 5.96 7.44
C THR A 72 -16.73 6.86 6.35
N GLU A 73 -16.60 6.35 5.12
CA GLU A 73 -16.09 7.14 4.01
C GLU A 73 -16.99 8.35 3.72
N THR A 74 -16.45 9.55 3.88
CA THR A 74 -17.09 10.82 3.52
C THR A 74 -16.50 11.47 2.28
N ALA A 75 -15.24 11.15 1.97
CA ALA A 75 -14.55 11.62 0.76
C ALA A 75 -13.51 10.59 0.31
N ARG A 76 -13.26 10.59 -1.01
CA ARG A 76 -12.26 9.75 -1.66
C ARG A 76 -11.41 10.57 -2.61
N TYR A 77 -10.10 10.37 -2.54
CA TYR A 77 -9.13 10.91 -3.47
C TYR A 77 -8.55 9.76 -4.28
N ASP A 78 -9.01 9.64 -5.52
CA ASP A 78 -8.63 8.59 -6.46
C ASP A 78 -7.39 9.03 -7.25
N PHE A 79 -6.29 8.31 -7.06
CA PHE A 79 -5.06 8.49 -7.83
C PHE A 79 -5.00 7.43 -8.93
N ARG A 80 -5.67 7.69 -10.06
CA ARG A 80 -5.91 6.75 -11.18
C ARG A 80 -4.68 6.00 -11.69
N PHE A 81 -3.49 6.53 -11.51
CA PHE A 81 -2.22 5.91 -11.90
C PHE A 81 -1.50 5.22 -10.72
N MET A 82 -1.82 5.59 -9.51
CA MET A 82 -1.40 4.93 -8.28
C MET A 82 -2.57 4.05 -7.83
N ARG A 83 -2.29 2.80 -7.47
CA ARG A 83 -3.32 1.84 -7.05
C ARG A 83 -3.91 2.14 -5.67
N ASP A 84 -3.50 3.22 -5.06
CA ASP A 84 -3.85 3.56 -3.69
C ASP A 84 -4.70 4.81 -3.66
N ASP A 85 -5.96 4.67 -3.25
CA ASP A 85 -6.83 5.80 -2.96
C ASP A 85 -6.58 6.29 -1.52
N ILE A 86 -6.84 7.55 -1.27
CA ILE A 86 -6.96 8.07 0.09
C ILE A 86 -8.45 8.22 0.39
N LEU A 87 -8.92 7.46 1.38
CA LEU A 87 -10.28 7.53 1.88
C LEU A 87 -10.28 8.36 3.16
N VAL A 88 -11.24 9.24 3.31
CA VAL A 88 -11.33 10.16 4.45
C VAL A 88 -12.69 10.03 5.11
N ASP A 89 -12.68 9.96 6.42
CA ASP A 89 -13.81 10.17 7.29
C ASP A 89 -13.63 11.51 8.00
N ALA A 90 -14.24 12.55 7.45
CA ALA A 90 -14.12 13.90 7.98
C ALA A 90 -14.88 14.10 9.29
N GLU A 91 -15.91 13.27 9.55
CA GLU A 91 -16.74 13.37 10.77
C GLU A 91 -15.98 12.85 11.99
N HIS A 92 -15.23 11.77 11.83
CA HIS A 92 -14.45 11.17 12.92
C HIS A 92 -12.96 11.54 12.88
N GLY A 93 -12.52 12.31 11.86
CA GLY A 93 -11.12 12.69 11.69
C GLY A 93 -10.21 11.49 11.41
N LEU A 94 -10.70 10.54 10.61
CA LEU A 94 -9.98 9.32 10.25
C LEU A 94 -9.59 9.32 8.77
N PHE A 95 -8.55 8.57 8.43
CA PHE A 95 -8.20 8.33 7.05
C PHE A 95 -7.66 6.90 6.85
N HIS A 96 -7.71 6.44 5.63
CA HIS A 96 -7.32 5.11 5.22
C HIS A 96 -6.60 5.19 3.87
N LEU A 97 -5.43 4.55 3.78
CA LEU A 97 -4.65 4.44 2.55
C LEU A 97 -4.96 3.10 1.91
N ASN A 98 -5.77 3.10 0.88
CA ASN A 98 -6.42 1.88 0.43
C ASN A 98 -5.66 1.14 -0.65
N LYS A 99 -5.15 -0.02 -0.28
CA LYS A 99 -4.94 -1.12 -1.22
C LYS A 99 -5.98 -2.24 -1.04
N LYS A 100 -6.57 -2.35 0.13
CA LYS A 100 -7.47 -3.45 0.50
C LYS A 100 -8.66 -2.90 1.31
N ALA A 101 -9.84 -3.45 1.08
CA ALA A 101 -11.06 -3.03 1.77
C ALA A 101 -10.99 -3.16 3.31
N GLU A 102 -10.08 -3.97 3.84
CA GLU A 102 -9.86 -4.20 5.26
C GLU A 102 -8.50 -3.62 5.72
N GLY A 103 -8.05 -2.52 5.10
CA GLY A 103 -6.78 -1.88 5.43
C GLY A 103 -6.79 -1.14 6.77
N LEU A 104 -5.62 -0.67 7.17
CA LEU A 104 -5.45 0.09 8.41
C LEU A 104 -6.10 1.47 8.32
N VAL A 105 -6.79 1.87 9.36
CA VAL A 105 -7.36 3.20 9.54
C VAL A 105 -6.53 3.99 10.54
N PHE A 106 -6.27 5.24 10.24
CA PHE A 106 -5.44 6.12 11.05
C PHE A 106 -6.21 7.37 11.48
N GLU A 107 -5.93 7.87 12.65
CA GLU A 107 -6.41 9.18 13.07
C GLU A 107 -5.65 10.28 12.30
N ALA A 108 -6.35 11.27 11.77
CA ALA A 108 -5.74 12.43 11.13
C ALA A 108 -4.76 13.15 12.06
N ALA A 109 -4.99 13.05 13.37
CA ALA A 109 -4.09 13.56 14.39
C ALA A 109 -2.69 12.88 14.38
N CYS A 110 -2.56 11.69 13.85
CA CYS A 110 -1.27 10.98 13.72
C CYS A 110 -0.44 11.47 12.53
N LEU A 111 -1.07 12.18 11.56
CA LEU A 111 -0.38 12.71 10.40
C LEU A 111 0.48 13.92 10.82
N THR A 112 1.78 13.76 10.82
CA THR A 112 2.73 14.82 11.20
C THR A 112 3.23 15.61 9.99
N GLY A 113 3.23 14.98 8.82
CA GLY A 113 3.62 15.61 7.56
C GLY A 113 3.52 14.64 6.40
N PHE A 114 3.57 15.18 5.20
CA PHE A 114 3.55 14.40 3.95
C PHE A 114 4.44 15.03 2.89
N ARG A 115 4.81 14.22 1.91
CA ARG A 115 5.50 14.65 0.69
C ARG A 115 4.93 13.90 -0.49
N ILE A 116 4.68 14.60 -1.57
CA ILE A 116 4.23 14.01 -2.84
C ILE A 116 5.32 14.26 -3.88
N TRP A 117 5.76 13.20 -4.50
CA TRP A 117 6.81 13.20 -5.51
C TRP A 117 6.23 12.75 -6.85
N GLU A 118 6.71 13.38 -7.93
CA GLU A 118 6.52 12.92 -9.28
C GLU A 118 7.91 12.57 -9.85
N ASP A 119 8.18 11.31 -10.09
CA ASP A 119 9.52 10.78 -10.35
C ASP A 119 10.53 11.18 -9.27
N ARG A 120 11.33 12.21 -9.54
CA ARG A 120 12.36 12.73 -8.63
C ARG A 120 12.05 14.13 -8.11
N ASP A 121 10.96 14.71 -8.57
CA ASP A 121 10.58 16.07 -8.24
C ASP A 121 9.59 16.09 -7.09
N LEU A 122 9.90 16.85 -6.07
CA LEU A 122 9.00 17.10 -4.97
C LEU A 122 7.95 18.13 -5.43
N LEU A 123 6.68 17.72 -5.50
CA LEU A 123 5.59 18.62 -5.91
C LEU A 123 4.93 19.31 -4.72
N PHE A 124 4.74 18.57 -3.64
CA PHE A 124 4.08 19.07 -2.45
C PHE A 124 4.77 18.56 -1.22
N GLN A 125 4.87 19.39 -0.23
CA GLN A 125 5.12 18.96 1.14
C GLN A 125 4.28 19.79 2.10
N GLY A 126 3.89 19.19 3.18
CA GLY A 126 3.10 19.87 4.19
C GLY A 126 3.19 19.19 5.54
N ASP A 127 2.82 19.94 6.53
CA ASP A 127 2.58 19.51 7.88
C ASP A 127 1.23 20.08 8.37
N ARG A 128 0.97 20.00 9.67
CA ARG A 128 -0.26 20.54 10.26
C ARG A 128 -0.40 22.06 10.17
N GLN A 129 0.66 22.81 9.83
CA GLN A 129 0.72 24.27 9.87
C GLN A 129 0.79 24.90 8.48
N ALA A 130 1.46 24.24 7.54
CA ALA A 130 1.74 24.83 6.23
C ALA A 130 1.74 23.79 5.11
N LEU A 131 1.25 24.20 3.95
CA LEU A 131 1.37 23.47 2.69
C LEU A 131 2.30 24.27 1.77
N GLN A 132 3.34 23.61 1.28
CA GLN A 132 4.23 24.14 0.25
C GLN A 132 3.99 23.41 -1.06
N CYS A 133 3.79 24.15 -2.13
CA CYS A 133 3.65 23.63 -3.49
C CYS A 133 4.90 24.02 -4.29
N PHE A 134 5.39 23.11 -5.10
CA PHE A 134 6.54 23.32 -5.98
C PHE A 134 6.07 23.15 -7.42
N GLU A 135 6.63 23.92 -8.32
CA GLU A 135 6.35 23.78 -9.74
C GLU A 135 6.99 22.48 -10.25
N SER A 136 6.23 21.70 -11.02
CA SER A 136 6.74 20.52 -11.71
C SER A 136 7.43 20.94 -13.00
N ASP A 137 8.60 20.39 -13.29
CA ASP A 137 9.27 20.56 -14.59
C ASP A 137 8.86 19.50 -15.63
N VAL A 138 7.97 18.56 -15.25
CA VAL A 138 7.48 17.51 -16.13
C VAL A 138 6.86 18.04 -17.41
N PRO A 139 6.03 19.08 -17.41
CA PRO A 139 5.49 19.67 -18.65
C PRO A 139 6.59 20.13 -19.61
N ASP A 140 7.65 20.76 -19.09
CA ASP A 140 8.78 21.24 -19.90
C ASP A 140 9.61 20.06 -20.46
N ARG A 141 9.85 19.04 -19.64
CA ARG A 141 10.52 17.81 -20.07
C ARG A 141 9.73 17.07 -21.15
N VAL A 142 8.41 16.95 -20.99
CA VAL A 142 7.54 16.34 -22.01
C VAL A 142 7.53 17.17 -23.28
N GLY A 143 7.45 18.50 -23.16
CA GLY A 143 7.54 19.42 -24.29
C GLY A 143 8.87 19.30 -25.06
N ALA A 144 9.99 19.17 -24.37
CA ALA A 144 11.29 18.94 -24.97
C ALA A 144 11.40 17.58 -25.72
N MET A 145 10.66 16.56 -25.25
CA MET A 145 10.61 15.23 -25.89
C MET A 145 9.60 15.15 -27.05
N GLN A 146 8.78 16.17 -27.29
CA GLN A 146 7.67 16.11 -28.24
C GLN A 146 8.15 15.74 -29.66
N THR A 147 9.28 16.29 -30.10
CA THR A 147 9.87 15.99 -31.42
C THR A 147 10.22 14.50 -31.57
N ASP A 148 10.74 13.89 -30.53
CA ASP A 148 11.10 12.47 -30.55
C ASP A 148 9.85 11.59 -30.48
N ILE A 149 8.85 11.99 -29.73
CA ILE A 149 7.53 11.32 -29.67
C ILE A 149 6.86 11.36 -31.06
N ASP A 150 6.87 12.52 -31.72
CA ASP A 150 6.29 12.70 -33.07
C ASP A 150 7.04 11.87 -34.14
N ARG A 151 8.37 11.77 -34.02
CA ARG A 151 9.19 10.91 -34.90
C ARG A 151 8.83 9.45 -34.68
N PHE A 152 8.82 8.98 -33.45
CA PHE A 152 8.48 7.62 -33.09
C PHE A 152 7.06 7.22 -33.53
N THR A 153 6.12 8.16 -33.48
CA THR A 153 4.73 7.93 -33.92
C THR A 153 4.66 7.79 -35.45
N ARG A 154 5.42 8.59 -36.20
CA ARG A 154 5.50 8.48 -37.67
C ARG A 154 6.12 7.16 -38.11
N ASP A 155 7.25 6.77 -37.51
CA ASP A 155 7.96 5.53 -37.85
C ASP A 155 7.13 4.25 -37.59
N ARG A 156 6.06 4.36 -36.80
CA ARG A 156 5.12 3.25 -36.54
C ARG A 156 3.96 3.20 -37.55
N GLN A 157 3.74 4.25 -38.32
CA GLN A 157 2.64 4.34 -39.29
C GLN A 157 3.09 3.97 -40.74
N GLU A 158 4.38 3.85 -40.95
CA GLU A 158 5.01 3.30 -42.18
C GLU A 158 5.29 1.80 -42.02
#